data_d9ce9e2c08045fb56bbdbda1b5b941b1
#
_entry.id   d9ce9e2c08045fb56bbdbda1b5b941b1
#
_cell.length_a   1.000
_cell.length_b   1.000
_cell.length_c   1.000
_cell.angle_alpha   90.00
_cell.angle_beta   90.00
_cell.angle_gamma   90.00
#
_symmetry.space_group_name_H-M   'P 1'
#
loop_
_entity.id
_entity.type
_entity.pdbx_description
1 polymer ?
#
loop_
_entity_poly.entity_id
_entity_poly.type
_entity_poly.pdbx_seq_one_letter_code
_entity_poly.pdbx_strand_id
1 'polypeptide(L)'
;MVDSGALVAPDDLIELGRIMSAYGIRGWVKVQPHSAQAEVLRAAPIWWLCSPAPPSHLGAKVGAGFLATASSAWKPVMQAHLVKQVRPQGSTVVADLEGIADRDFAESMRGYTVHVSRKDFPAAHGDEYYWIDLVGCLVFSDVPLSDPPQALASLAQSDLPQTSASQLIGQVAEVIDNGAHALLRVVRLQPGSTVTEPVLMLDAKDRPIEILIPFVAAHVQHVDITARRIDTDWPLDF
;
A
#
# COMPACT_ATOMS: atom_id res chain seq x y z
N MET A 1 -3.24 18.65 -32.42
CA MET A 1 -3.88 19.36 -31.31
C MET A 1 -4.73 18.34 -30.59
N VAL A 2 -4.20 17.71 -29.60
CA VAL A 2 -4.98 16.84 -28.68
C VAL A 2 -5.53 17.76 -27.61
N ASP A 3 -6.84 17.78 -27.56
CA ASP A 3 -7.64 18.57 -26.64
C ASP A 3 -7.21 18.22 -25.20
N SER A 4 -6.74 19.22 -24.45
CA SER A 4 -6.43 19.09 -23.02
C SER A 4 -7.73 18.99 -22.21
N GLY A 5 -8.55 17.99 -22.51
CA GLY A 5 -9.61 17.57 -21.62
C GLY A 5 -8.96 17.17 -20.30
N ALA A 6 -9.29 17.88 -19.22
CA ALA A 6 -8.79 17.55 -17.89
C ALA A 6 -9.05 16.07 -17.62
N LEU A 7 -7.98 15.26 -17.61
CA LEU A 7 -8.08 13.84 -17.25
C LEU A 7 -8.66 13.76 -15.84
N VAL A 8 -9.69 12.97 -15.67
CA VAL A 8 -10.26 12.71 -14.35
C VAL A 8 -9.33 11.72 -13.63
N ALA A 9 -8.95 12.06 -12.39
CA ALA A 9 -8.10 11.21 -11.61
C ALA A 9 -8.80 9.85 -11.36
N PRO A 10 -8.15 8.73 -11.68
CA PRO A 10 -8.71 7.41 -11.40
C PRO A 10 -8.73 7.13 -9.90
N ASP A 11 -9.62 6.22 -9.48
CA ASP A 11 -9.79 5.85 -8.06
C ASP A 11 -8.70 4.88 -7.57
N ASP A 12 -7.89 4.33 -8.47
CA ASP A 12 -6.87 3.31 -8.21
C ASP A 12 -5.44 3.90 -8.14
N LEU A 13 -5.31 5.18 -7.82
CA LEU A 13 -4.02 5.85 -7.71
C LEU A 13 -3.21 5.38 -6.50
N ILE A 14 -1.96 5.03 -6.75
CA ILE A 14 -1.00 4.59 -5.73
C ILE A 14 0.15 5.58 -5.65
N GLU A 15 0.45 6.08 -4.44
CA GLU A 15 1.59 6.95 -4.19
C GLU A 15 2.90 6.15 -4.27
N LEU A 16 3.80 6.53 -5.16
CA LEU A 16 5.06 5.84 -5.41
C LEU A 16 6.30 6.64 -5.02
N GLY A 17 6.14 7.92 -4.73
CA GLY A 17 7.29 8.75 -4.37
C GLY A 17 6.95 10.22 -4.21
N ARG A 18 8.00 11.02 -3.99
CA ARG A 18 7.87 12.46 -3.76
C ARG A 18 8.91 13.24 -4.55
N ILE A 19 8.51 14.38 -5.11
CA ILE A 19 9.41 15.32 -5.78
C ILE A 19 10.29 16.00 -4.73
N MET A 20 11.60 15.87 -4.90
CA MET A 20 12.60 16.42 -3.98
C MET A 20 13.11 17.78 -4.45
N SER A 21 13.28 17.96 -5.75
CA SER A 21 13.83 19.18 -6.35
C SER A 21 13.70 19.18 -7.87
N ALA A 22 13.96 20.30 -8.51
CA ALA A 22 14.27 20.33 -9.93
C ALA A 22 15.60 19.62 -10.24
N TYR A 23 15.74 19.07 -11.44
CA TYR A 23 16.96 18.46 -11.95
C TYR A 23 17.40 19.13 -13.27
N GLY A 24 18.58 19.75 -13.24
CA GLY A 24 19.10 20.51 -14.41
C GLY A 24 18.32 21.81 -14.67
N ILE A 25 18.37 22.29 -15.91
CA ILE A 25 17.80 23.58 -16.32
C ILE A 25 16.52 23.45 -17.19
N ARG A 26 16.17 22.22 -17.58
CA ARG A 26 15.11 21.95 -18.57
C ARG A 26 13.75 21.56 -17.94
N GLY A 27 13.52 21.84 -16.66
CA GLY A 27 12.28 21.50 -15.99
C GLY A 27 12.13 20.03 -15.58
N TRP A 28 13.20 19.25 -15.59
CA TRP A 28 13.13 17.90 -15.07
C TRP A 28 12.93 17.91 -13.56
N VAL A 29 12.18 16.93 -13.05
CA VAL A 29 11.95 16.73 -11.62
C VAL A 29 12.77 15.55 -11.11
N LYS A 30 13.28 15.67 -9.87
CA LYS A 30 13.95 14.59 -9.15
C LYS A 30 13.00 14.03 -8.11
N VAL A 31 12.71 12.74 -8.20
CA VAL A 31 11.75 12.01 -7.34
C VAL A 31 12.49 11.03 -6.46
N GLN A 32 12.18 11.02 -5.17
CA GLN A 32 12.54 9.97 -4.25
C GLN A 32 11.42 8.92 -4.25
N PRO A 33 11.66 7.71 -4.76
CA PRO A 33 10.70 6.61 -4.65
C PRO A 33 10.53 6.18 -3.19
N HIS A 34 9.34 5.70 -2.82
CA HIS A 34 9.09 5.13 -1.50
C HIS A 34 9.64 3.72 -1.33
N SER A 35 9.85 3.01 -2.44
CA SER A 35 10.38 1.65 -2.44
C SER A 35 11.34 1.45 -3.62
N ALA A 36 12.01 0.30 -3.64
CA ALA A 36 12.82 -0.16 -4.78
C ALA A 36 12.02 -0.31 -6.09
N GLN A 37 10.69 -0.17 -6.06
CA GLN A 37 9.79 -0.24 -7.24
C GLN A 37 9.87 0.99 -8.15
N ALA A 38 11.06 1.56 -8.32
CA ALA A 38 11.33 2.60 -9.31
C ALA A 38 10.96 2.17 -10.74
N GLU A 39 10.78 0.87 -10.98
CA GLU A 39 10.37 0.33 -12.27
C GLU A 39 8.97 0.77 -12.67
N VAL A 40 8.03 0.80 -11.75
CA VAL A 40 6.66 1.28 -12.01
C VAL A 40 6.68 2.73 -12.47
N LEU A 41 7.45 3.60 -11.78
CA LEU A 41 7.60 4.99 -12.19
C LEU A 41 8.20 5.14 -13.59
N ARG A 42 9.07 4.21 -13.99
CA ARG A 42 9.72 4.22 -15.32
C ARG A 42 8.80 3.72 -16.43
N ALA A 43 7.89 2.80 -16.10
CA ALA A 43 6.99 2.18 -17.07
C ALA A 43 5.69 2.98 -17.28
N ALA A 44 5.24 3.71 -16.27
CA ALA A 44 3.97 4.42 -16.30
C ALA A 44 3.97 5.59 -17.30
N PRO A 45 2.99 5.67 -18.20
CA PRO A 45 2.90 6.73 -19.21
C PRO A 45 2.41 8.05 -18.64
N ILE A 46 1.70 8.03 -17.51
CA ILE A 46 1.12 9.20 -16.85
C ILE A 46 1.48 9.17 -15.37
N TRP A 47 1.96 10.31 -14.89
CA TRP A 47 2.09 10.57 -13.46
C TRP A 47 1.04 11.55 -12.99
N TRP A 48 0.44 11.25 -11.87
CA TRP A 48 -0.50 12.12 -11.18
C TRP A 48 0.22 12.79 -10.01
N LEU A 49 0.37 14.10 -10.10
CA LEU A 49 1.04 14.90 -9.08
C LEU A 49 0.02 15.51 -8.13
N CYS A 50 0.21 15.28 -6.83
CA CYS A 50 -0.63 15.84 -5.78
C CYS A 50 0.14 16.88 -4.99
N SER A 51 -0.44 18.08 -4.85
CA SER A 51 0.16 19.14 -4.07
C SER A 51 0.19 18.78 -2.58
N PRO A 52 1.26 19.14 -1.83
CA PRO A 52 1.29 18.94 -0.41
C PRO A 52 0.20 19.78 0.29
N ALA A 53 -0.31 19.27 1.43
CA ALA A 53 -1.18 20.06 2.27
C ALA A 53 -0.46 21.35 2.73
N PRO A 54 -1.13 22.49 2.77
CA PRO A 54 -0.53 23.70 3.33
C PRO A 54 -0.13 23.44 4.78
N PRO A 55 1.01 23.98 5.23
CA PRO A 55 1.46 23.78 6.61
C PRO A 55 0.40 24.28 7.58
N SER A 56 -0.02 23.45 8.51
CA SER A 56 -1.04 23.74 9.53
C SER A 56 -0.59 24.77 10.60
N HIS A 57 0.59 25.39 10.45
CA HIS A 57 1.20 26.31 11.40
C HIS A 57 0.79 27.77 11.25
N LEU A 58 -0.11 28.10 10.35
CA LEU A 58 -0.81 29.37 10.41
C LEU A 58 -1.93 29.29 11.47
N GLY A 59 -1.58 28.81 12.67
CA GLY A 59 -2.23 29.18 13.90
C GLY A 59 -2.02 30.67 14.10
N ALA A 60 -2.78 31.47 13.37
CA ALA A 60 -2.94 32.87 13.71
C ALA A 60 -3.40 32.93 15.17
N LYS A 61 -2.58 33.53 16.04
CA LYS A 61 -3.07 34.15 17.26
C LYS A 61 -4.03 35.25 16.82
N VAL A 62 -5.26 34.88 16.53
CA VAL A 62 -6.35 35.82 16.31
C VAL A 62 -6.96 36.08 17.68
N GLY A 63 -6.82 37.33 18.13
CA GLY A 63 -7.50 37.82 19.27
C GLY A 63 -9.00 37.59 19.19
N ALA A 64 -9.63 37.34 20.35
CA ALA A 64 -11.05 37.10 20.50
C ALA A 64 -11.88 38.14 19.74
N GLY A 65 -12.66 37.71 18.77
CA GLY A 65 -13.65 38.58 18.15
C GLY A 65 -14.07 38.35 16.70
N PHE A 66 -13.59 37.32 16.00
CA PHE A 66 -14.11 37.02 14.66
C PHE A 66 -14.65 35.57 14.59
N LEU A 67 -15.94 35.48 14.24
CA LEU A 67 -16.60 34.20 13.95
C LEU A 67 -15.78 33.43 12.93
N ALA A 68 -15.32 32.26 13.35
CA ALA A 68 -14.60 31.33 12.49
C ALA A 68 -15.53 30.91 11.34
N THR A 69 -15.37 31.56 10.18
CA THR A 69 -15.86 30.98 8.93
C THR A 69 -15.13 29.68 8.73
N ALA A 70 -15.89 28.61 8.58
CA ALA A 70 -15.44 27.24 8.39
C ALA A 70 -14.18 27.20 7.52
N SER A 71 -13.12 26.62 8.06
CA SER A 71 -11.91 26.29 7.29
C SER A 71 -12.36 25.47 6.09
N SER A 72 -12.22 26.00 4.88
CA SER A 72 -12.41 25.22 3.68
C SER A 72 -11.42 24.07 3.77
N ALA A 73 -11.92 22.84 3.97
CA ALA A 73 -11.10 21.67 4.06
C ALA A 73 -10.23 21.62 2.79
N TRP A 74 -8.91 21.71 2.96
CA TRP A 74 -7.97 21.59 1.85
C TRP A 74 -8.28 20.29 1.11
N LYS A 75 -8.51 20.40 -0.19
CA LYS A 75 -8.69 19.25 -1.05
C LYS A 75 -7.42 19.09 -1.88
N PRO A 76 -6.82 17.89 -1.90
CA PRO A 76 -5.67 17.63 -2.75
C PRO A 76 -6.07 17.84 -4.22
N VAL A 77 -5.27 18.60 -4.95
CA VAL A 77 -5.44 18.79 -6.38
C VAL A 77 -4.52 17.80 -7.08
N MET A 78 -5.11 16.83 -7.78
CA MET A 78 -4.39 15.89 -8.62
C MET A 78 -4.24 16.47 -10.04
N GLN A 79 -3.02 16.47 -10.54
CA GLN A 79 -2.69 16.95 -11.90
C GLN A 79 -2.03 15.81 -12.68
N ALA A 80 -2.58 15.51 -13.86
CA ALA A 80 -2.01 14.51 -14.77
C ALA A 80 -0.89 15.11 -15.59
N HIS A 81 0.25 14.43 -15.66
CA HIS A 81 1.38 14.79 -16.52
C HIS A 81 1.80 13.58 -17.34
N LEU A 82 1.88 13.74 -18.66
CA LEU A 82 2.46 12.74 -19.54
C LEU A 82 3.96 12.64 -19.30
N VAL A 83 4.44 11.41 -19.18
CA VAL A 83 5.85 11.11 -18.97
C VAL A 83 6.56 11.07 -20.32
N LYS A 84 7.46 12.03 -20.58
CA LYS A 84 8.28 12.04 -21.80
C LYS A 84 9.49 11.13 -21.66
N GLN A 85 10.16 11.22 -20.53
CA GLN A 85 11.36 10.44 -20.25
C GLN A 85 11.56 10.26 -18.73
N VAL A 86 12.02 9.07 -18.34
CA VAL A 86 12.44 8.75 -16.96
C VAL A 86 13.81 8.10 -16.97
N ARG A 87 14.67 8.45 -16.02
CA ARG A 87 16.01 7.86 -15.85
C ARG A 87 16.30 7.59 -14.38
N PRO A 88 16.95 6.47 -14.06
CA PRO A 88 17.47 6.25 -12.71
C PRO A 88 18.62 7.20 -12.42
N GLN A 89 18.70 7.67 -11.18
CA GLN A 89 19.77 8.56 -10.68
C GLN A 89 20.15 8.14 -9.25
N GLY A 90 20.99 7.12 -9.12
CA GLY A 90 21.29 6.49 -7.84
C GLY A 90 20.02 5.87 -7.22
N SER A 91 19.68 6.23 -5.98
CA SER A 91 18.46 5.82 -5.30
C SER A 91 17.22 6.64 -5.68
N THR A 92 17.36 7.60 -6.61
CA THR A 92 16.28 8.49 -7.07
C THR A 92 15.98 8.28 -8.54
N VAL A 93 14.88 8.87 -9.00
CA VAL A 93 14.48 8.89 -10.40
C VAL A 93 14.39 10.32 -10.87
N VAL A 94 14.84 10.62 -12.09
CA VAL A 94 14.65 11.92 -12.73
C VAL A 94 13.74 11.78 -13.93
N ALA A 95 12.80 12.70 -14.07
CA ALA A 95 11.78 12.65 -15.11
C ALA A 95 11.56 13.97 -15.82
N ASP A 96 11.32 13.88 -17.13
CA ASP A 96 10.82 14.95 -17.99
C ASP A 96 9.31 14.73 -18.15
N LEU A 97 8.53 15.68 -17.65
CA LEU A 97 7.07 15.62 -17.66
C LEU A 97 6.52 16.70 -18.59
N GLU A 98 5.44 16.38 -19.30
CA GLU A 98 4.77 17.36 -20.14
C GLU A 98 4.13 18.46 -19.29
N GLY A 99 4.24 19.71 -19.75
CA GLY A 99 3.72 20.87 -19.04
C GLY A 99 4.68 21.48 -18.02
N ILE A 100 5.84 20.85 -17.73
CA ILE A 100 6.89 21.40 -16.88
C ILE A 100 7.99 21.94 -17.78
N ALA A 101 7.95 23.26 -18.06
CA ALA A 101 8.78 23.87 -19.10
C ALA A 101 10.18 24.28 -18.64
N ASP A 102 10.34 24.63 -17.35
CA ASP A 102 11.56 25.23 -16.83
C ASP A 102 11.87 24.75 -15.39
N ARG A 103 13.06 25.17 -14.94
CA ARG A 103 13.56 24.81 -13.61
C ARG A 103 12.72 25.40 -12.48
N ASP A 104 12.27 26.63 -12.59
CA ASP A 104 11.58 27.32 -11.50
C ASP A 104 10.21 26.69 -11.26
N PHE A 105 9.53 26.31 -12.35
CA PHE A 105 8.28 25.55 -12.26
C PHE A 105 8.50 24.18 -11.66
N ALA A 106 9.54 23.44 -12.08
CA ALA A 106 9.88 22.14 -11.48
C ALA A 106 10.24 22.26 -9.98
N GLU A 107 10.95 23.32 -9.57
CA GLU A 107 11.30 23.57 -8.17
C GLU A 107 10.07 23.94 -7.33
N SER A 108 9.09 24.63 -7.91
CA SER A 108 7.81 24.94 -7.24
C SER A 108 7.00 23.68 -6.88
N MET A 109 7.26 22.56 -7.57
CA MET A 109 6.62 21.26 -7.31
C MET A 109 7.33 20.44 -6.22
N ARG A 110 8.33 21.01 -5.56
CA ARG A 110 8.99 20.35 -4.44
C ARG A 110 7.99 19.97 -3.36
N GLY A 111 8.05 18.69 -2.91
CA GLY A 111 7.13 18.15 -1.91
C GLY A 111 5.85 17.56 -2.48
N TYR A 112 5.58 17.73 -3.79
CA TYR A 112 4.45 17.03 -4.41
C TYR A 112 4.67 15.52 -4.36
N THR A 113 3.59 14.78 -4.13
CA THR A 113 3.60 13.32 -4.21
C THR A 113 3.30 12.87 -5.62
N VAL A 114 3.93 11.78 -6.04
CA VAL A 114 3.80 11.18 -7.36
C VAL A 114 2.98 9.91 -7.25
N HIS A 115 1.88 9.86 -7.97
CA HIS A 115 0.97 8.73 -8.00
C HIS A 115 0.88 8.15 -9.41
N VAL A 116 0.63 6.86 -9.49
CA VAL A 116 0.40 6.12 -10.74
C VAL A 116 -0.84 5.26 -10.57
N SER A 117 -1.65 5.13 -11.63
CA SER A 117 -2.79 4.21 -11.64
C SER A 117 -2.30 2.77 -11.50
N ARG A 118 -2.98 1.96 -10.67
CA ARG A 118 -2.65 0.53 -10.52
C ARG A 118 -2.70 -0.22 -11.87
N LYS A 119 -3.53 0.24 -12.80
CA LYS A 119 -3.65 -0.33 -14.15
C LYS A 119 -2.40 -0.14 -15.01
N ASP A 120 -1.60 0.89 -14.72
CA ASP A 120 -0.37 1.21 -15.44
C ASP A 120 0.87 0.48 -14.88
N PHE A 121 0.68 -0.37 -13.85
CA PHE A 121 1.76 -1.18 -13.31
C PHE A 121 2.12 -2.29 -14.30
N PRO A 122 3.40 -2.55 -14.54
CA PRO A 122 3.82 -3.74 -15.27
C PRO A 122 3.19 -5.01 -14.67
N ALA A 123 2.96 -6.03 -15.49
CA ALA A 123 2.55 -7.32 -14.95
C ALA A 123 3.67 -7.86 -14.05
N ALA A 124 3.33 -8.33 -12.87
CA ALA A 124 4.27 -9.02 -12.00
C ALA A 124 4.70 -10.35 -12.68
N HIS A 125 5.97 -10.72 -12.57
CA HIS A 125 6.51 -11.91 -13.20
C HIS A 125 6.49 -13.09 -12.23
N GLY A 126 5.86 -14.18 -12.63
CA GLY A 126 5.87 -15.45 -11.87
C GLY A 126 5.30 -15.29 -10.46
N ASP A 127 6.12 -15.64 -9.46
CA ASP A 127 5.75 -15.58 -8.04
C ASP A 127 6.06 -14.21 -7.37
N GLU A 128 6.28 -13.17 -8.19
CA GLU A 128 6.47 -11.80 -7.69
C GLU A 128 5.11 -11.12 -7.49
N TYR A 129 4.96 -10.42 -6.36
CA TYR A 129 3.75 -9.69 -6.02
C TYR A 129 4.08 -8.24 -5.67
N TYR A 130 3.26 -7.32 -6.11
CA TYR A 130 3.33 -5.95 -5.59
C TYR A 130 2.80 -5.93 -4.16
N TRP A 131 3.56 -5.38 -3.23
CA TRP A 131 3.18 -5.34 -1.81
C TRP A 131 1.84 -4.68 -1.57
N ILE A 132 1.49 -3.70 -2.40
CA ILE A 132 0.19 -3.02 -2.33
C ILE A 132 -0.98 -3.98 -2.59
N ASP A 133 -0.78 -5.01 -3.41
CA ASP A 133 -1.84 -5.98 -3.72
C ASP A 133 -2.03 -6.98 -2.57
N LEU A 134 -0.99 -7.20 -1.76
CA LEU A 134 -1.05 -8.07 -0.60
C LEU A 134 -1.79 -7.42 0.57
N VAL A 135 -1.75 -6.07 0.66
CA VAL A 135 -2.46 -5.34 1.72
C VAL A 135 -3.97 -5.54 1.59
N GLY A 136 -4.60 -5.93 2.69
CA GLY A 136 -6.02 -6.25 2.77
C GLY A 136 -6.37 -7.67 2.31
N CYS A 137 -5.41 -8.50 1.88
CA CYS A 137 -5.65 -9.93 1.67
C CYS A 137 -5.94 -10.63 3.00
N LEU A 138 -6.84 -11.60 2.95
CA LEU A 138 -7.16 -12.46 4.07
C LEU A 138 -6.13 -13.59 4.15
N VAL A 139 -5.68 -13.88 5.36
CA VAL A 139 -4.66 -14.90 5.62
C VAL A 139 -5.30 -16.12 6.26
N PHE A 140 -5.04 -17.27 5.66
CA PHE A 140 -5.53 -18.55 6.12
C PHE A 140 -4.35 -19.43 6.54
N SER A 141 -4.51 -20.23 7.59
CA SER A 141 -3.52 -21.20 8.03
C SER A 141 -4.10 -22.60 8.04
N ASP A 142 -3.30 -23.55 7.55
CA ASP A 142 -3.62 -24.98 7.60
C ASP A 142 -3.11 -25.65 8.88
N VAL A 143 -2.41 -24.89 9.73
CA VAL A 143 -1.91 -25.42 11.02
C VAL A 143 -3.07 -25.43 12.01
N PRO A 144 -3.45 -26.62 12.55
CA PRO A 144 -4.47 -26.68 13.58
C PRO A 144 -4.01 -25.88 14.81
N LEU A 145 -4.94 -25.15 15.43
CA LEU A 145 -4.69 -24.57 16.76
C LEU A 145 -4.25 -25.67 17.72
N SER A 146 -3.13 -25.49 18.38
CA SER A 146 -2.48 -26.50 19.23
C SER A 146 -3.24 -26.89 20.50
N ASP A 147 -4.49 -26.45 20.66
CA ASP A 147 -5.37 -26.95 21.74
C ASP A 147 -6.85 -26.92 21.28
N PRO A 148 -7.38 -28.03 20.72
CA PRO A 148 -8.81 -28.23 20.78
C PRO A 148 -9.18 -28.43 22.26
N PRO A 149 -10.22 -27.75 22.79
CA PRO A 149 -10.70 -28.01 24.12
C PRO A 149 -10.94 -29.53 24.25
N GLN A 150 -10.34 -30.17 25.26
CA GLN A 150 -10.31 -31.64 25.50
C GLN A 150 -11.71 -32.30 25.43
N ALA A 151 -12.80 -31.56 25.44
CA ALA A 151 -14.16 -32.06 25.34
C ALA A 151 -14.55 -32.59 23.94
N LEU A 152 -13.80 -32.30 22.89
CA LEU A 152 -14.14 -32.75 21.51
C LEU A 152 -13.17 -33.83 20.99
N ALA A 153 -12.08 -34.10 21.67
CA ALA A 153 -11.09 -35.10 21.26
C ALA A 153 -11.59 -36.53 21.30
N SER A 154 -12.68 -36.81 21.99
CA SER A 154 -13.24 -38.18 22.17
C SER A 154 -14.27 -38.61 21.11
N LEU A 155 -14.62 -37.75 20.17
CA LEU A 155 -15.59 -38.04 19.09
C LEU A 155 -14.98 -38.15 17.70
N ALA A 156 -13.68 -37.89 17.53
CA ALA A 156 -12.99 -37.85 16.23
C ALA A 156 -12.19 -39.14 15.93
N GLN A 157 -12.73 -40.33 16.25
CA GLN A 157 -12.22 -41.59 15.71
C GLN A 157 -13.13 -42.08 14.58
N SER A 158 -13.07 -41.41 13.46
CA SER A 158 -13.56 -41.91 12.18
C SER A 158 -12.53 -41.65 11.12
N ASP A 159 -12.10 -42.72 10.42
CA ASP A 159 -11.15 -42.75 9.28
C ASP A 159 -11.66 -41.98 8.06
N LEU A 160 -11.84 -40.68 8.20
CA LEU A 160 -12.05 -39.80 7.05
C LEU A 160 -10.74 -39.05 6.79
N PRO A 161 -10.33 -38.87 5.52
CA PRO A 161 -9.17 -38.05 5.21
C PRO A 161 -9.43 -36.66 5.78
N GLN A 162 -8.62 -36.26 6.77
CA GLN A 162 -8.65 -34.91 7.33
C GLN A 162 -8.18 -33.95 6.23
N THR A 163 -9.12 -33.46 5.43
CA THR A 163 -8.92 -32.24 4.68
C THR A 163 -8.78 -31.15 5.74
N SER A 164 -7.57 -30.75 6.03
CA SER A 164 -7.28 -29.64 6.95
C SER A 164 -8.05 -28.44 6.42
N ALA A 165 -9.16 -28.10 7.09
CA ALA A 165 -9.93 -26.92 6.74
C ALA A 165 -9.06 -25.71 7.09
N SER A 166 -8.52 -25.02 6.08
CA SER A 166 -7.74 -23.81 6.29
C SER A 166 -8.56 -22.79 7.07
N GLN A 167 -8.02 -22.33 8.19
CA GLN A 167 -8.67 -21.41 9.11
C GLN A 167 -8.31 -19.97 8.77
N LEU A 168 -9.30 -19.08 8.70
CA LEU A 168 -9.05 -17.64 8.60
C LEU A 168 -8.43 -17.13 9.90
N ILE A 169 -7.22 -16.58 9.81
CA ILE A 169 -6.43 -16.14 10.96
C ILE A 169 -6.28 -14.63 11.07
N GLY A 170 -6.35 -13.91 9.95
CA GLY A 170 -6.15 -12.47 9.96
C GLY A 170 -6.27 -11.81 8.61
N GLN A 171 -5.92 -10.53 8.59
CA GLN A 171 -5.86 -9.71 7.38
C GLN A 171 -4.53 -8.96 7.33
N VAL A 172 -3.91 -8.89 6.17
CA VAL A 172 -2.67 -8.14 5.96
C VAL A 172 -2.97 -6.64 6.10
N ALA A 173 -2.37 -6.01 7.11
CA ALA A 173 -2.45 -4.57 7.32
C ALA A 173 -1.33 -3.83 6.59
N GLU A 174 -0.14 -4.43 6.51
CA GLU A 174 1.04 -3.81 5.90
C GLU A 174 2.06 -4.89 5.48
N VAL A 175 2.91 -4.54 4.53
CA VAL A 175 4.10 -5.33 4.18
C VAL A 175 5.34 -4.53 4.56
N ILE A 176 6.23 -5.14 5.33
CA ILE A 176 7.43 -4.51 5.90
C ILE A 176 8.66 -5.16 5.29
N ASP A 177 9.62 -4.36 4.86
CA ASP A 177 10.95 -4.83 4.47
C ASP A 177 11.88 -4.85 5.68
N ASN A 178 12.43 -6.04 6.02
CA ASN A 178 13.43 -6.16 7.07
C ASN A 178 14.87 -6.20 6.52
N GLY A 179 15.04 -5.96 5.22
CA GLY A 179 16.33 -5.99 4.52
C GLY A 179 16.79 -7.37 4.07
N ALA A 180 16.16 -8.46 4.54
CA ALA A 180 16.43 -9.83 4.11
C ALA A 180 15.25 -10.40 3.30
N HIS A 181 14.04 -10.18 3.75
CA HIS A 181 12.80 -10.60 3.09
C HIS A 181 11.62 -9.72 3.55
N ALA A 182 10.53 -9.76 2.80
CA ALA A 182 9.30 -9.09 3.20
C ALA A 182 8.62 -9.81 4.38
N LEU A 183 8.01 -9.03 5.27
CA LEU A 183 7.18 -9.51 6.37
C LEU A 183 5.75 -9.01 6.17
N LEU A 184 4.78 -9.89 6.23
CA LEU A 184 3.37 -9.53 6.31
C LEU A 184 3.03 -9.17 7.75
N ARG A 185 2.63 -7.92 8.01
CA ARG A 185 2.01 -7.54 9.28
C ARG A 185 0.53 -7.85 9.18
N VAL A 186 0.11 -8.87 9.91
CA VAL A 186 -1.26 -9.40 9.86
C VAL A 186 -1.98 -9.06 11.16
N VAL A 187 -3.10 -8.37 11.04
CA VAL A 187 -4.01 -8.13 12.17
C VAL A 187 -4.85 -9.38 12.37
N ARG A 188 -4.82 -9.94 13.58
CA ARG A 188 -5.53 -11.18 13.90
C ARG A 188 -7.04 -10.99 13.96
N LEU A 189 -7.76 -11.98 13.46
CA LEU A 189 -9.21 -12.08 13.58
C LEU A 189 -9.58 -13.10 14.66
N GLN A 190 -10.74 -12.93 15.28
CA GLN A 190 -11.27 -13.85 16.25
C GLN A 190 -11.59 -15.21 15.60
N PRO A 191 -11.38 -16.34 16.31
CA PRO A 191 -11.82 -17.64 15.84
C PRO A 191 -13.31 -17.63 15.51
N GLY A 192 -13.67 -18.18 14.33
CA GLY A 192 -15.05 -18.14 13.83
C GLY A 192 -15.41 -16.89 13.03
N SER A 193 -14.50 -15.92 12.86
CA SER A 193 -14.67 -14.84 11.89
C SER A 193 -14.85 -15.38 10.48
N THR A 194 -15.70 -14.71 9.70
CA THR A 194 -15.93 -15.03 8.28
C THR A 194 -15.37 -13.93 7.40
N VAL A 195 -15.23 -14.21 6.12
CA VAL A 195 -14.81 -13.23 5.09
C VAL A 195 -15.76 -12.02 5.06
N THR A 196 -17.05 -12.25 5.31
CA THR A 196 -18.10 -11.22 5.29
C THR A 196 -18.23 -10.44 6.59
N GLU A 197 -17.84 -11.06 7.71
CA GLU A 197 -17.91 -10.46 9.06
C GLU A 197 -16.58 -10.67 9.80
N PRO A 198 -15.53 -9.93 9.45
CA PRO A 198 -14.27 -10.02 10.13
C PRO A 198 -14.34 -9.31 11.49
N VAL A 199 -14.06 -10.03 12.58
CA VAL A 199 -14.01 -9.48 13.93
C VAL A 199 -12.57 -9.45 14.40
N LEU A 200 -12.06 -8.26 14.72
CA LEU A 200 -10.69 -8.09 15.18
C LEU A 200 -10.47 -8.74 16.55
N MET A 201 -9.30 -9.36 16.71
CA MET A 201 -8.83 -9.82 18.01
C MET A 201 -8.08 -8.69 18.72
N LEU A 202 -8.55 -8.30 19.90
CA LEU A 202 -8.00 -7.18 20.65
C LEU A 202 -7.24 -7.68 21.89
N ASP A 203 -6.21 -6.93 22.30
CA ASP A 203 -5.50 -7.14 23.55
C ASP A 203 -6.27 -6.56 24.76
N ALA A 204 -5.73 -6.72 25.97
CA ALA A 204 -6.33 -6.17 27.20
C ALA A 204 -6.40 -4.65 27.26
N LYS A 205 -5.85 -3.93 26.27
CA LYS A 205 -5.85 -2.47 26.13
C LYS A 205 -6.63 -2.01 24.90
N ASP A 206 -7.52 -2.84 24.38
CA ASP A 206 -8.33 -2.60 23.18
C ASP A 206 -7.50 -2.30 21.90
N ARG A 207 -6.29 -2.85 21.78
CA ARG A 207 -5.46 -2.71 20.58
C ARG A 207 -5.52 -3.98 19.76
N PRO A 208 -5.53 -3.89 18.41
CA PRO A 208 -5.48 -5.06 17.55
C PRO A 208 -4.23 -5.91 17.85
N ILE A 209 -4.41 -7.21 17.96
CA ILE A 209 -3.30 -8.15 18.06
C ILE A 209 -2.75 -8.36 16.66
N GLU A 210 -1.43 -8.21 16.51
CA GLU A 210 -0.73 -8.34 15.25
C GLU A 210 0.28 -9.49 15.31
N ILE A 211 0.47 -10.15 14.18
CA ILE A 211 1.53 -11.14 13.96
C ILE A 211 2.33 -10.76 12.74
N LEU A 212 3.60 -11.15 12.72
CA LEU A 212 4.50 -10.98 11.59
C LEU A 212 4.75 -12.32 10.93
N ILE A 213 4.37 -12.45 9.67
CA ILE A 213 4.57 -13.68 8.89
C ILE A 213 5.62 -13.40 7.83
N PRO A 214 6.73 -14.16 7.77
CA PRO A 214 7.71 -14.04 6.69
C PRO A 214 7.07 -14.36 5.34
N PHE A 215 7.17 -13.43 4.38
CA PHE A 215 6.67 -13.63 3.02
C PHE A 215 7.72 -14.36 2.19
N VAL A 216 7.88 -15.64 2.47
CA VAL A 216 8.84 -16.54 1.81
C VAL A 216 8.14 -17.84 1.42
N ALA A 217 8.58 -18.49 0.36
CA ALA A 217 7.99 -19.74 -0.14
C ALA A 217 7.97 -20.89 0.90
N ALA A 218 8.80 -20.79 1.96
CA ALA A 218 8.78 -21.76 3.05
C ALA A 218 7.53 -21.66 3.93
N HIS A 219 6.89 -20.49 4.01
CA HIS A 219 5.75 -20.20 4.89
C HIS A 219 4.49 -19.77 4.16
N VAL A 220 4.61 -19.21 2.97
CA VAL A 220 3.49 -18.82 2.13
C VAL A 220 3.34 -19.85 1.01
N GLN A 221 2.28 -20.64 1.10
CA GLN A 221 2.04 -21.76 0.19
C GLN A 221 1.35 -21.30 -1.11
N HIS A 222 0.38 -20.38 -0.98
CA HIS A 222 -0.39 -19.89 -2.10
C HIS A 222 -0.82 -18.44 -1.88
N VAL A 223 -0.84 -17.66 -2.98
CA VAL A 223 -1.33 -16.29 -3.01
C VAL A 223 -2.29 -16.13 -4.18
N ASP A 224 -3.54 -15.82 -3.89
CA ASP A 224 -4.55 -15.46 -4.88
C ASP A 224 -4.96 -13.99 -4.68
N ILE A 225 -4.38 -13.11 -5.48
CA ILE A 225 -4.68 -11.67 -5.44
C ILE A 225 -6.13 -11.38 -5.83
N THR A 226 -6.69 -12.17 -6.78
CA THR A 226 -8.07 -11.97 -7.25
C THR A 226 -9.08 -12.31 -6.17
N ALA A 227 -8.86 -13.43 -5.47
CA ALA A 227 -9.68 -13.82 -4.32
C ALA A 227 -9.27 -13.09 -3.03
N ARG A 228 -8.20 -12.28 -3.05
CA ARG A 228 -7.61 -11.60 -1.88
C ARG A 228 -7.29 -12.59 -0.76
N ARG A 229 -6.66 -13.70 -1.10
CA ARG A 229 -6.36 -14.82 -0.21
C ARG A 229 -4.88 -15.16 -0.20
N ILE A 230 -4.35 -15.40 0.99
CA ILE A 230 -3.00 -15.91 1.23
C ILE A 230 -3.11 -17.13 2.12
N ASP A 231 -2.56 -18.26 1.69
CA ASP A 231 -2.49 -19.49 2.47
C ASP A 231 -1.08 -19.66 3.04
N THR A 232 -0.99 -19.97 4.34
CA THR A 232 0.27 -20.09 5.09
C THR A 232 0.26 -21.30 6.00
N ASP A 233 1.45 -21.82 6.29
CA ASP A 233 1.68 -22.82 7.33
C ASP A 233 2.20 -22.19 8.66
N TRP A 234 2.15 -20.84 8.76
CA TRP A 234 2.67 -20.13 9.91
C TRP A 234 1.91 -20.52 11.19
N PRO A 235 2.61 -20.94 12.24
CA PRO A 235 1.97 -21.32 13.50
C PRO A 235 1.36 -20.12 14.20
N LEU A 236 0.22 -20.34 14.85
CA LEU A 236 -0.57 -19.28 15.49
C LEU A 236 -0.13 -18.95 16.93
N ASP A 237 0.84 -19.71 17.45
CA ASP A 237 1.25 -19.69 18.87
C ASP A 237 2.43 -18.74 19.16
N PHE A 238 2.76 -17.84 18.21
CA PHE A 238 3.83 -16.85 18.35
C PHE A 238 3.31 -15.44 18.55
#